data_ef309a596d53e9eb426d972f4c4c9437
#
_entry.id   ef309a596d53e9eb426d972f4c4c9437
#
_cell.length_a   1.000
_cell.length_b   1.000
_cell.length_c   1.000
_cell.angle_alpha   90.00
_cell.angle_beta   90.00
_cell.angle_gamma   90.00
#
_symmetry.space_group_name_H-M   'P 1'
#
loop_
_entity.id
_entity.type
_entity.pdbx_description
1 polymer ?
#
loop_
_entity_poly.entity_id
_entity_poly.type
_entity_poly.pdbx_seq_one_letter_code
_entity_poly.pdbx_strand_id
1 'polypeptide(L)'
;MNINEFDKTIDEGMFLTKLDNIFIMLYTALMFQDLSRVDHKVSDKVMNKYQPMIDQYKSKNQRHMFAQLNVKSSEINNIYKDEEGNIVVECTLVGRFLDYIMDLSTGNKISGDDQIRTERVFKMILKKSKDAKELSESRHCPNCGQPADISNTGKCIACGSIFNLDQYDYILEDIDMIG
;
A
#
# COMPACT_ATOMS: atom_id res chain seq x y z
N MET A 1 4.80 -3.35 -22.36
CA MET A 1 4.99 -1.95 -21.90
C MET A 1 6.01 -1.99 -20.78
N ASN A 2 7.11 -1.27 -20.93
CA ASN A 2 8.26 -1.36 -20.03
C ASN A 2 8.34 -0.11 -19.14
N ILE A 3 8.21 -0.29 -17.82
CA ILE A 3 8.26 0.83 -16.86
C ILE A 3 9.60 1.59 -16.94
N ASN A 4 10.69 0.92 -17.29
CA ASN A 4 11.99 1.56 -17.43
C ASN A 4 12.05 2.61 -18.55
N GLU A 5 11.11 2.63 -19.49
CA GLU A 5 10.98 3.70 -20.49
C GLU A 5 10.47 5.01 -19.87
N PHE A 6 9.69 4.93 -18.82
CA PHE A 6 9.10 6.05 -18.06
C PHE A 6 9.96 6.46 -16.88
N ASP A 7 10.54 5.48 -16.19
CA ASP A 7 11.36 5.66 -15.00
C ASP A 7 12.62 4.79 -15.08
N LYS A 8 13.75 5.41 -15.32
CA LYS A 8 15.05 4.75 -15.46
C LYS A 8 15.58 4.14 -14.16
N THR A 9 14.98 4.47 -13.03
CA THR A 9 15.43 4.03 -11.72
C THR A 9 14.87 2.67 -11.29
N ILE A 10 13.91 2.12 -12.06
CA ILE A 10 13.20 0.89 -11.67
C ILE A 10 12.97 -0.01 -12.89
N ASP A 11 13.08 -1.31 -12.70
CA ASP A 11 12.61 -2.31 -13.64
C ASP A 11 11.24 -2.88 -13.24
N GLU A 12 10.64 -3.70 -14.11
CA GLU A 12 9.32 -4.28 -13.88
C GLU A 12 9.28 -5.17 -12.63
N GLY A 13 10.31 -6.00 -12.42
CA GLY A 13 10.35 -6.89 -11.26
C GLY A 13 10.41 -6.11 -9.94
N MET A 14 11.22 -5.07 -9.89
CA MET A 14 11.27 -4.17 -8.72
C MET A 14 9.95 -3.45 -8.50
N PHE A 15 9.29 -3.00 -9.56
CA PHE A 15 7.99 -2.34 -9.46
C PHE A 15 6.91 -3.30 -8.94
N LEU A 16 6.80 -4.50 -9.49
CA LEU A 16 5.83 -5.49 -9.04
C LEU A 16 6.05 -5.90 -7.58
N THR A 17 7.31 -5.99 -7.16
CA THR A 17 7.64 -6.22 -5.74
C THR A 17 7.11 -5.08 -4.84
N LYS A 18 7.26 -3.82 -5.28
CA LYS A 18 6.69 -2.67 -4.55
C LYS A 18 5.16 -2.74 -4.49
N LEU A 19 4.52 -3.04 -5.61
CA LEU A 19 3.07 -3.21 -5.70
C LEU A 19 2.55 -4.26 -4.72
N ASP A 20 3.17 -5.45 -4.73
CA ASP A 20 2.81 -6.56 -3.87
C ASP A 20 2.97 -6.18 -2.38
N ASN A 21 4.08 -5.53 -2.03
CA ASN A 21 4.34 -5.08 -0.67
C ASN A 21 3.33 -4.03 -0.20
N ILE A 22 2.96 -3.07 -1.04
CA ILE A 22 1.94 -2.06 -0.69
C ILE A 22 0.59 -2.72 -0.44
N PHE A 23 0.20 -3.69 -1.27
CA PHE A 23 -1.03 -4.46 -1.07
C PHE A 23 -1.03 -5.19 0.28
N ILE A 24 0.04 -5.94 0.56
CA ILE A 24 0.18 -6.68 1.83
C ILE A 24 0.14 -5.72 3.03
N MET A 25 0.85 -4.59 2.95
CA MET A 25 0.87 -3.59 4.03
C MET A 25 -0.51 -2.98 4.26
N LEU A 26 -1.23 -2.63 3.19
CA LEU A 26 -2.57 -2.04 3.28
C LEU A 26 -3.56 -3.01 3.94
N TYR A 27 -3.65 -4.24 3.43
CA TYR A 27 -4.58 -5.24 3.95
C TYR A 27 -4.22 -5.68 5.38
N THR A 28 -2.94 -5.71 5.72
CA THR A 28 -2.49 -5.92 7.10
C THR A 28 -2.92 -4.76 8.00
N ALA A 29 -2.78 -3.52 7.54
CA ALA A 29 -3.24 -2.34 8.28
C ALA A 29 -4.76 -2.33 8.48
N LEU A 30 -5.53 -2.75 7.47
CA LEU A 30 -6.98 -2.92 7.57
C LEU A 30 -7.35 -3.96 8.62
N MET A 31 -6.69 -5.12 8.61
CA MET A 31 -6.91 -6.19 9.57
C MET A 31 -6.61 -5.74 11.01
N PHE A 32 -5.52 -4.98 11.21
CA PHE A 32 -5.18 -4.41 12.52
C PHE A 32 -5.92 -3.13 12.86
N GLN A 33 -6.77 -2.62 11.96
CA GLN A 33 -7.58 -1.42 12.14
C GLN A 33 -6.75 -0.17 12.42
N ASP A 34 -5.59 -0.07 11.80
CA ASP A 34 -4.63 1.02 11.98
C ASP A 34 -3.98 1.42 10.64
N LEU A 35 -4.59 2.40 9.95
CA LEU A 35 -4.10 2.91 8.68
C LEU A 35 -2.82 3.76 8.81
N SER A 36 -2.44 4.17 10.01
CA SER A 36 -1.18 4.90 10.23
C SER A 36 0.05 4.06 9.83
N ARG A 37 -0.11 2.75 9.74
CA ARG A 37 0.94 1.84 9.28
C ARG A 37 1.32 2.02 7.82
N VAL A 38 0.44 2.61 7.01
CA VAL A 38 0.59 2.76 5.56
C VAL A 38 0.34 4.17 5.05
N ASP A 39 0.14 5.14 5.91
CA ASP A 39 -0.19 6.52 5.56
C ASP A 39 0.86 7.17 4.63
N HIS A 40 2.11 6.72 4.68
CA HIS A 40 3.21 7.16 3.81
C HIS A 40 3.29 6.41 2.47
N LYS A 41 2.46 5.39 2.23
CA LYS A 41 2.45 4.53 1.03
C LYS A 41 1.17 4.64 0.22
N VAL A 42 0.16 5.30 0.75
CA VAL A 42 -1.15 5.43 0.13
C VAL A 42 -1.61 6.88 0.10
N SER A 43 -2.47 7.22 -0.88
CA SER A 43 -3.05 8.55 -1.01
C SER A 43 -4.12 8.81 0.07
N ASP A 44 -4.46 10.09 0.25
CA ASP A 44 -5.60 10.48 1.09
C ASP A 44 -6.92 9.87 0.59
N LYS A 45 -7.06 9.69 -0.73
CA LYS A 45 -8.21 9.02 -1.33
C LYS A 45 -8.37 7.60 -0.80
N VAL A 46 -7.28 6.82 -0.73
CA VAL A 46 -7.28 5.46 -0.19
C VAL A 46 -7.57 5.48 1.31
N MET A 47 -6.94 6.39 2.06
CA MET A 47 -7.21 6.56 3.49
C MET A 47 -8.69 6.83 3.77
N ASN A 48 -9.28 7.78 3.05
CA ASN A 48 -10.67 8.17 3.20
C ASN A 48 -11.66 7.08 2.75
N LYS A 49 -11.24 6.20 1.85
CA LYS A 49 -12.04 5.05 1.41
C LYS A 49 -12.18 3.99 2.50
N TYR A 50 -11.12 3.71 3.24
CA TYR A 50 -11.07 2.60 4.18
C TYR A 50 -11.31 3.00 5.65
N GLN A 51 -11.02 4.23 6.03
CA GLN A 51 -11.20 4.65 7.43
C GLN A 51 -12.64 4.47 7.94
N PRO A 52 -13.70 4.80 7.18
CA PRO A 52 -15.07 4.55 7.61
C PRO A 52 -15.39 3.08 7.84
N MET A 53 -14.81 2.17 7.05
CA MET A 53 -14.97 0.72 7.24
C MET A 53 -14.36 0.27 8.58
N ILE A 54 -13.15 0.73 8.88
CA ILE A 54 -12.48 0.45 10.15
C ILE A 54 -13.32 0.96 11.31
N ASP A 55 -13.79 2.20 11.25
CA ASP A 55 -14.59 2.84 12.30
C ASP A 55 -15.90 2.06 12.54
N GLN A 56 -16.54 1.58 11.48
CA GLN A 56 -17.75 0.77 11.56
C GLN A 56 -17.50 -0.55 12.31
N TYR A 57 -16.44 -1.28 11.98
CA TYR A 57 -16.09 -2.51 12.66
C TYR A 57 -15.69 -2.26 14.13
N LYS A 58 -14.92 -1.21 14.39
CA LYS A 58 -14.56 -0.82 15.77
C LYS A 58 -15.79 -0.51 16.61
N SER A 59 -16.78 0.19 16.06
CA SER A 59 -18.01 0.54 16.77
C SER A 59 -18.84 -0.67 17.20
N LYS A 60 -18.70 -1.79 16.48
CA LYS A 60 -19.35 -3.07 16.76
C LYS A 60 -18.47 -4.03 17.56
N ASN A 61 -17.28 -3.61 17.97
CA ASN A 61 -16.25 -4.46 18.57
C ASN A 61 -15.93 -5.70 17.72
N GLN A 62 -15.82 -5.49 16.42
CA GLN A 62 -15.57 -6.50 15.41
C GLN A 62 -14.28 -6.19 14.65
N ARG A 63 -13.72 -7.20 14.01
CA ARG A 63 -12.56 -7.08 13.13
C ARG A 63 -12.77 -7.85 11.85
N HIS A 64 -12.53 -7.20 10.72
CA HIS A 64 -12.45 -7.87 9.43
C HIS A 64 -11.06 -8.49 9.30
N MET A 65 -11.02 -9.80 9.20
CA MET A 65 -9.79 -10.57 9.09
C MET A 65 -9.46 -10.84 7.63
N PHE A 66 -8.23 -10.55 7.26
CA PHE A 66 -7.61 -10.93 5.99
C PHE A 66 -6.39 -11.80 6.31
N ALA A 67 -6.66 -12.98 6.88
CA ALA A 67 -5.60 -13.84 7.42
C ALA A 67 -4.94 -14.68 6.32
N GLN A 68 -3.71 -15.13 6.57
CA GLN A 68 -2.89 -15.86 5.61
C GLN A 68 -2.77 -15.15 4.25
N LEU A 69 -2.63 -13.84 4.31
CA LEU A 69 -2.60 -12.95 3.16
C LEU A 69 -1.35 -13.19 2.31
N ASN A 70 -1.54 -13.41 1.00
CA ASN A 70 -0.47 -13.43 0.02
C ASN A 70 -0.93 -12.91 -1.34
N VAL A 71 0.04 -12.60 -2.20
CA VAL A 71 -0.21 -12.25 -3.60
C VAL A 71 0.02 -13.49 -4.46
N LYS A 72 -0.97 -13.85 -5.26
CA LYS A 72 -0.87 -14.93 -6.24
C LYS A 72 -0.17 -14.48 -7.51
N SER A 73 -0.56 -13.30 -8.02
CA SER A 73 0.01 -12.71 -9.22
C SER A 73 -0.23 -11.21 -9.24
N SER A 74 0.66 -10.51 -9.92
CA SER A 74 0.51 -9.08 -10.20
C SER A 74 1.04 -8.79 -11.60
N GLU A 75 0.45 -7.79 -12.27
CA GLU A 75 0.84 -7.37 -13.61
C GLU A 75 0.58 -5.89 -13.84
N ILE A 76 1.39 -5.29 -14.70
CA ILE A 76 1.19 -3.93 -15.19
C ILE A 76 0.28 -3.99 -16.42
N ASN A 77 -0.81 -3.25 -16.40
CA ASN A 77 -1.75 -3.14 -17.51
C ASN A 77 -1.49 -1.93 -18.39
N ASN A 78 -1.14 -0.78 -17.78
CA ASN A 78 -0.89 0.45 -18.50
C ASN A 78 0.08 1.36 -17.75
N ILE A 79 0.86 2.15 -18.50
CA ILE A 79 1.76 3.16 -17.94
C ILE A 79 1.62 4.42 -18.78
N TYR A 80 1.42 5.55 -18.14
CA TYR A 80 1.33 6.84 -18.82
C TYR A 80 1.77 7.98 -17.90
N LYS A 81 1.98 9.16 -18.50
CA LYS A 81 2.12 10.40 -17.74
C LYS A 81 0.79 11.14 -17.75
N ASP A 82 0.36 11.60 -16.58
CA ASP A 82 -0.82 12.44 -16.47
C ASP A 82 -0.56 13.87 -16.98
N GLU A 83 -1.59 14.72 -16.95
CA GLU A 83 -1.51 16.11 -17.41
C GLU A 83 -0.46 16.94 -16.66
N GLU A 84 -0.18 16.57 -15.41
CA GLU A 84 0.84 17.23 -14.58
C GLU A 84 2.25 16.67 -14.79
N GLY A 85 2.38 15.58 -15.57
CA GLY A 85 3.64 14.91 -15.87
C GLY A 85 4.03 13.81 -14.84
N ASN A 86 3.15 13.44 -13.93
CA ASN A 86 3.38 12.34 -13.00
C ASN A 86 3.29 11.00 -13.73
N ILE A 87 4.08 10.02 -13.31
CA ILE A 87 3.99 8.66 -13.83
C ILE A 87 2.85 7.94 -13.14
N VAL A 88 1.91 7.41 -13.94
CA VAL A 88 0.77 6.65 -13.46
C VAL A 88 0.86 5.23 -14.01
N VAL A 89 0.71 4.24 -13.13
CA VAL A 89 0.77 2.82 -13.48
C VAL A 89 -0.51 2.15 -13.04
N GLU A 90 -1.25 1.61 -13.99
CA GLU A 90 -2.44 0.80 -13.75
C GLU A 90 -2.06 -0.67 -13.71
N CYS A 91 -2.47 -1.36 -12.65
CA CYS A 91 -2.08 -2.73 -12.35
C CYS A 91 -3.28 -3.60 -12.01
N THR A 92 -3.13 -4.90 -12.25
CA THR A 92 -4.02 -5.93 -11.72
C THR A 92 -3.24 -6.80 -10.76
N LEU A 93 -3.83 -7.09 -9.60
CA LEU A 93 -3.26 -7.97 -8.59
C LEU A 93 -4.31 -8.99 -8.15
N VAL A 94 -3.89 -10.24 -8.00
CA VAL A 94 -4.71 -11.29 -7.39
C VAL A 94 -4.18 -11.60 -6.01
N GLY A 95 -4.98 -11.27 -5.00
CA GLY A 95 -4.69 -11.57 -3.60
C GLY A 95 -5.42 -12.83 -3.14
N ARG A 96 -4.82 -13.52 -2.18
CA ARG A 96 -5.38 -14.69 -1.49
C ARG A 96 -5.39 -14.47 0.00
N PHE A 97 -6.50 -14.74 0.64
CA PHE A 97 -6.62 -14.60 2.09
C PHE A 97 -7.84 -15.34 2.63
N LEU A 98 -7.80 -15.66 3.92
CA LEU A 98 -9.00 -16.01 4.67
C LEU A 98 -9.79 -14.74 4.91
N ASP A 99 -11.05 -14.71 4.49
CA ASP A 99 -11.92 -13.53 4.54
C ASP A 99 -13.08 -13.79 5.50
N TYR A 100 -12.99 -13.25 6.70
CA TYR A 100 -14.01 -13.42 7.72
C TYR A 100 -14.06 -12.27 8.71
N ILE A 101 -15.18 -12.15 9.42
CA ILE A 101 -15.39 -11.18 10.47
C ILE A 101 -15.37 -11.89 11.81
N MET A 102 -14.61 -11.36 12.74
CA MET A 102 -14.44 -11.89 14.09
C MET A 102 -15.04 -10.92 15.12
N ASP A 103 -15.74 -11.49 16.11
CA ASP A 103 -16.13 -10.78 17.33
C ASP A 103 -14.93 -10.69 18.28
N LEU A 104 -14.52 -9.47 18.62
CA LEU A 104 -13.36 -9.25 19.49
C LEU A 104 -13.63 -9.60 20.95
N SER A 105 -14.89 -9.63 21.39
CA SER A 105 -15.27 -10.01 22.76
C SER A 105 -15.13 -11.50 23.01
N THR A 106 -15.44 -12.32 22.01
CA THR A 106 -15.48 -13.79 22.12
C THR A 106 -14.36 -14.49 21.37
N GLY A 107 -13.74 -13.83 20.40
CA GLY A 107 -12.80 -14.45 19.46
C GLY A 107 -13.47 -15.36 18.42
N ASN A 108 -14.79 -15.39 18.35
CA ASN A 108 -15.53 -16.25 17.44
C ASN A 108 -15.75 -15.57 16.07
N LYS A 109 -15.76 -16.40 15.04
CA LYS A 109 -16.16 -15.97 13.72
C LYS A 109 -17.66 -15.64 13.70
N ILE A 110 -18.02 -14.47 13.13
CA ILE A 110 -19.40 -14.03 12.91
C ILE A 110 -19.88 -14.41 11.52
N SER A 111 -19.03 -14.21 10.51
CA SER A 111 -19.34 -14.47 9.09
C SER A 111 -18.06 -14.67 8.29
N GLY A 112 -18.21 -15.17 7.06
CA GLY A 112 -17.09 -15.44 6.16
C GLY A 112 -16.51 -16.85 6.33
N ASP A 113 -15.29 -17.05 5.81
CA ASP A 113 -14.61 -18.35 5.81
C ASP A 113 -13.21 -18.22 6.42
N ASP A 114 -12.99 -18.91 7.54
CA ASP A 114 -11.71 -18.95 8.26
C ASP A 114 -10.91 -20.24 8.01
N GLN A 115 -11.36 -21.07 7.06
CA GLN A 115 -10.72 -22.34 6.72
C GLN A 115 -10.14 -22.38 5.30
N ILE A 116 -10.86 -21.78 4.34
CA ILE A 116 -10.50 -21.80 2.93
C ILE A 116 -10.20 -20.38 2.46
N ARG A 117 -9.00 -20.16 1.93
CA ARG A 117 -8.64 -18.87 1.35
C ARG A 117 -9.44 -18.59 0.08
N THR A 118 -9.93 -17.36 -0.02
CA THR A 118 -10.53 -16.84 -1.24
C THR A 118 -9.49 -16.12 -2.10
N GLU A 119 -9.70 -16.10 -3.40
CA GLU A 119 -8.96 -15.24 -4.34
C GLU A 119 -9.81 -14.03 -4.71
N ARG A 120 -9.19 -12.86 -4.70
CA ARG A 120 -9.83 -11.62 -5.12
C ARG A 120 -8.92 -10.87 -6.10
N VAL A 121 -9.55 -10.26 -7.08
CA VAL A 121 -8.87 -9.46 -8.10
C VAL A 121 -9.00 -7.99 -7.78
N PHE A 122 -7.88 -7.28 -7.79
CA PHE A 122 -7.81 -5.86 -7.49
C PHE A 122 -7.28 -5.09 -8.69
N LYS A 123 -7.92 -3.99 -9.01
CA LYS A 123 -7.35 -2.94 -9.85
C LYS A 123 -6.65 -1.96 -8.93
N MET A 124 -5.36 -1.71 -9.17
CA MET A 124 -4.55 -0.80 -8.38
C MET A 124 -3.92 0.26 -9.28
N ILE A 125 -3.90 1.49 -8.81
CA ILE A 125 -3.27 2.62 -9.51
C ILE A 125 -2.16 3.16 -8.61
N LEU A 126 -0.92 3.10 -9.11
CA LEU A 126 0.24 3.68 -8.44
C LEU A 126 0.66 4.94 -9.17
N LYS A 127 1.15 5.92 -8.43
CA LYS A 127 1.57 7.21 -8.97
C LYS A 127 2.90 7.64 -8.37
N LYS A 128 3.80 8.12 -9.22
CA LYS A 128 5.06 8.76 -8.82
C LYS A 128 5.04 10.20 -9.31
N SER A 129 5.26 11.15 -8.40
CA SER A 129 5.34 12.56 -8.75
C SER A 129 6.48 12.84 -9.74
N LYS A 130 6.24 13.71 -10.71
CA LYS A 130 7.29 14.21 -11.61
C LYS A 130 8.44 14.89 -10.85
N ASP A 131 8.13 15.46 -9.68
CA ASP A 131 9.08 16.16 -8.82
C ASP A 131 9.66 15.21 -7.74
N ALA A 132 9.44 13.90 -7.88
CA ALA A 132 9.98 12.91 -6.97
C ALA A 132 11.51 13.00 -6.94
N LYS A 133 12.03 13.26 -5.76
CA LYS A 133 13.48 13.29 -5.53
C LYS A 133 14.02 11.87 -5.52
N GLU A 134 15.18 11.66 -6.12
CA GLU A 134 15.88 10.40 -5.94
C GLU A 134 16.27 10.25 -4.46
N LEU A 135 16.03 9.07 -3.88
CA LEU A 135 16.42 8.75 -2.50
C LEU A 135 17.91 8.96 -2.26
N SER A 136 18.73 8.84 -3.32
CA SER A 136 20.17 9.11 -3.30
C SER A 136 20.54 10.58 -3.12
N GLU A 137 19.65 11.53 -3.42
CA GLU A 137 19.90 12.95 -3.30
C GLU A 137 19.58 13.51 -1.91
N SER A 138 18.69 12.85 -1.17
CA SER A 138 18.35 13.26 0.20
C SER A 138 19.18 12.49 1.23
N ARG A 139 20.49 12.76 1.26
CA ARG A 139 21.41 12.08 2.18
C ARG A 139 21.30 12.55 3.64
N HIS A 140 20.44 13.54 3.91
CA HIS A 140 20.30 14.13 5.25
C HIS A 140 18.83 14.25 5.61
N CYS A 141 18.50 13.84 6.83
CA CYS A 141 17.17 14.05 7.39
C CYS A 141 16.87 15.54 7.49
N PRO A 142 15.74 16.03 6.90
CA PRO A 142 15.41 17.46 6.98
C PRO A 142 15.09 17.93 8.39
N ASN A 143 14.83 17.03 9.34
CA ASN A 143 14.52 17.39 10.72
C ASN A 143 15.78 17.42 11.62
N CYS A 144 16.63 16.38 11.56
CA CYS A 144 17.79 16.28 12.45
C CYS A 144 19.15 16.51 11.77
N GLY A 145 19.19 16.60 10.43
CA GLY A 145 20.42 16.81 9.67
C GLY A 145 21.37 15.60 9.61
N GLN A 146 21.04 14.50 10.27
CA GLN A 146 21.86 13.28 10.21
C GLN A 146 21.76 12.61 8.85
N PRO A 147 22.79 11.83 8.40
CA PRO A 147 22.69 11.03 7.21
C PRO A 147 21.44 10.13 7.29
N ALA A 148 20.53 10.34 6.34
CA ALA A 148 19.27 9.60 6.34
C ALA A 148 19.49 8.24 5.68
N ASP A 149 19.56 7.21 6.48
CA ASP A 149 19.21 5.87 6.03
C ASP A 149 17.69 5.75 6.21
N ILE A 150 16.97 5.88 5.09
CA ILE A 150 15.50 5.76 5.13
C ILE A 150 15.19 4.28 5.21
N SER A 151 14.81 3.85 6.40
CA SER A 151 14.33 2.49 6.60
C SER A 151 13.08 2.23 5.74
N ASN A 152 12.75 0.95 5.49
CA ASN A 152 11.53 0.54 4.80
C ASN A 152 10.25 1.07 5.46
N THR A 153 10.33 1.63 6.66
CA THR A 153 9.21 2.21 7.41
C THR A 153 9.00 3.70 7.10
N GLY A 154 9.82 4.34 6.28
CA GLY A 154 9.75 5.77 5.98
C GLY A 154 10.13 6.65 7.17
N LYS A 155 10.85 6.13 8.16
CA LYS A 155 11.31 6.87 9.34
C LYS A 155 12.81 7.09 9.31
N CYS A 156 13.24 8.27 9.76
CA CYS A 156 14.65 8.50 10.06
C CYS A 156 15.09 7.62 11.24
N ILE A 157 16.15 6.84 11.04
CA ILE A 157 16.68 5.95 12.09
C ILE A 157 17.21 6.77 13.29
N ALA A 158 17.75 7.97 13.04
CA ALA A 158 18.36 8.79 14.08
C ALA A 158 17.33 9.53 14.95
N CYS A 159 16.30 10.14 14.37
CA CYS A 159 15.35 10.98 15.13
C CYS A 159 13.90 10.48 15.09
N GLY A 160 13.59 9.43 14.32
CA GLY A 160 12.25 8.88 14.19
C GLY A 160 11.27 9.74 13.38
N SER A 161 11.70 10.82 12.76
CA SER A 161 10.85 11.66 11.90
C SER A 161 10.34 10.86 10.71
N ILE A 162 9.06 11.05 10.39
CA ILE A 162 8.42 10.43 9.24
C ILE A 162 8.80 11.22 7.99
N PHE A 163 9.31 10.51 6.98
CA PHE A 163 9.51 11.07 5.64
C PHE A 163 8.25 10.86 4.82
N ASN A 164 7.85 11.90 4.12
CA ASN A 164 6.76 11.81 3.16
C ASN A 164 7.28 11.10 1.89
N LEU A 165 7.08 9.78 1.80
CA LEU A 165 7.58 8.97 0.68
C LEU A 165 6.87 9.24 -0.64
N ASP A 166 5.72 9.93 -0.65
CA ASP A 166 5.07 10.40 -1.86
C ASP A 166 5.96 11.37 -2.67
N GLN A 167 6.93 12.01 -2.01
CA GLN A 167 7.94 12.85 -2.65
C GLN A 167 9.07 12.08 -3.32
N TYR A 168 9.20 10.77 -3.08
CA TYR A 168 10.37 9.99 -3.49
C TYR A 168 10.06 8.72 -4.28
N ASP A 169 8.85 8.18 -4.19
CA ASP A 169 8.53 6.86 -4.73
C ASP A 169 7.08 6.78 -5.24
N TYR A 170 6.73 5.61 -5.74
CA TYR A 170 5.35 5.28 -6.07
C TYR A 170 4.52 5.13 -4.80
N ILE A 171 3.33 5.74 -4.82
CA ILE A 171 2.30 5.54 -3.80
C ILE A 171 1.06 4.92 -4.43
N LEU A 172 0.26 4.24 -3.62
CA LEU A 172 -1.04 3.73 -4.04
C LEU A 172 -2.04 4.88 -4.10
N GLU A 173 -2.43 5.27 -5.30
CA GLU A 173 -3.39 6.34 -5.56
C GLU A 173 -4.83 5.88 -5.40
N ASP A 174 -5.13 4.66 -5.87
CA ASP A 174 -6.45 4.06 -5.78
C ASP A 174 -6.38 2.53 -5.82
N ILE A 175 -7.38 1.88 -5.24
CA ILE A 175 -7.55 0.44 -5.25
C ILE A 175 -9.03 0.07 -5.26
N ASP A 176 -9.41 -0.85 -6.14
CA ASP A 176 -10.75 -1.40 -6.23
C ASP A 176 -10.71 -2.92 -6.34
N MET A 177 -11.54 -3.60 -5.56
CA MET A 177 -11.81 -5.02 -5.74
C MET A 177 -12.78 -5.18 -6.91
N ILE A 178 -12.36 -5.89 -7.96
CA ILE A 178 -13.13 -6.06 -9.20
C ILE A 178 -13.54 -7.52 -9.46
N GLY A 179 -13.07 -8.44 -8.67
CA GLY A 179 -13.41 -9.85 -8.86
C GLY A 179 -13.09 -10.80 -7.71
#